data_d6220880f768e44b49f9b950e6a7e158
#
_entry.id   d6220880f768e44b49f9b950e6a7e158
#
_cell.length_a   1.000
_cell.length_b   1.000
_cell.length_c   1.000
_cell.angle_alpha   90.00
_cell.angle_beta   90.00
_cell.angle_gamma   90.00
#
_symmetry.space_group_name_H-M   'P 1'
#
loop_
_entity.id
_entity.type
_entity.pdbx_description
1 polymer ?
#
loop_
_entity_poly.entity_id
_entity_poly.type
_entity_poly.pdbx_seq_one_letter_code
_entity_poly.pdbx_strand_id
1 'polypeptide(L)'
;MPKEKEQIYKLFKPQLTPKEMLELGVFGGSYFSKKQIKEFPKSWFSKAKLSEKFDVTLNRFKIKSGLSREEWIKKGWIFKEDPLGWFQWYCRYKNGRRIQNIDQIQIQRWLNFTRHVKAIKKNCEEGDLFCRRRQRQAILQWAYNPFI
;
A
#
# COMPACT_ATOMS: atom_id res chain seq x y z
N MET A 1 7.67 -3.52 -25.87
CA MET A 1 9.13 -3.71 -26.04
C MET A 1 9.77 -4.08 -24.72
N PRO A 2 10.63 -5.10 -24.69
CA PRO A 2 11.24 -5.56 -23.43
C PRO A 2 11.97 -4.45 -22.66
N LYS A 3 12.71 -3.58 -23.36
CA LYS A 3 13.46 -2.49 -22.72
C LYS A 3 12.57 -1.48 -22.00
N GLU A 4 11.42 -1.14 -22.59
CA GLU A 4 10.46 -0.22 -21.97
C GLU A 4 9.80 -0.82 -20.75
N LYS A 5 9.46 -2.13 -20.82
CA LYS A 5 8.87 -2.86 -19.71
C LYS A 5 9.84 -3.04 -18.55
N GLU A 6 11.14 -3.24 -18.84
CA GLU A 6 12.18 -3.32 -17.82
C GLU A 6 12.45 -1.97 -17.15
N GLN A 7 12.30 -0.86 -17.89
CA GLN A 7 12.51 0.48 -17.33
C GLN A 7 11.56 0.83 -16.21
N ILE A 8 10.31 0.33 -16.26
CA ILE A 8 9.33 0.65 -15.21
C ILE A 8 9.77 0.11 -13.85
N TYR A 9 10.46 -1.03 -13.81
CA TYR A 9 11.00 -1.57 -12.56
C TYR A 9 12.00 -0.62 -11.90
N LYS A 10 12.76 0.13 -12.70
CA LYS A 10 13.73 1.12 -12.20
C LYS A 10 13.05 2.33 -11.57
N LEU A 11 11.82 2.63 -12.00
CA LEU A 11 11.05 3.73 -11.47
C LEU A 11 10.36 3.39 -10.15
N PHE A 12 10.23 2.10 -9.84
CA PHE A 12 9.57 1.66 -8.62
C PHE A 12 10.53 1.74 -7.44
N LYS A 13 10.39 2.82 -6.68
CA LYS A 13 11.23 3.09 -5.50
C LYS A 13 10.33 3.34 -4.29
N PRO A 14 9.65 2.29 -3.79
CA PRO A 14 8.79 2.45 -2.63
C PRO A 14 9.61 2.90 -1.42
N GLN A 15 9.01 3.78 -0.61
CA GLN A 15 9.68 4.39 0.53
C GLN A 15 9.50 3.61 1.82
N LEU A 16 8.56 2.67 1.83
CA LEU A 16 8.28 1.82 2.97
C LEU A 16 8.25 0.35 2.52
N THR A 17 8.77 -0.53 3.36
CA THR A 17 8.62 -1.96 3.15
C THR A 17 7.26 -2.45 3.63
N PRO A 18 6.78 -3.61 3.18
CA PRO A 18 5.55 -4.19 3.72
C PRO A 18 5.58 -4.33 5.25
N LYS A 19 6.72 -4.74 5.79
CA LYS A 19 6.92 -4.85 7.25
C LYS A 19 6.69 -3.51 7.94
N GLU A 20 7.30 -2.43 7.44
CA GLU A 20 7.14 -1.09 8.01
C GLU A 20 5.69 -0.62 7.93
N MET A 21 5.01 -0.86 6.81
CA MET A 21 3.60 -0.49 6.63
C MET A 21 2.71 -1.21 7.65
N LEU A 22 2.93 -2.50 7.83
CA LEU A 22 2.17 -3.30 8.81
C LEU A 22 2.42 -2.85 10.24
N GLU A 23 3.66 -2.46 10.57
CA GLU A 23 4.01 -1.98 11.90
C GLU A 23 3.41 -0.60 12.19
N LEU A 24 3.34 0.27 11.19
CA LEU A 24 2.74 1.60 11.31
C LEU A 24 1.22 1.54 11.45
N GLY A 25 0.59 0.59 10.80
CA GLY A 25 -0.85 0.40 10.84
C GLY A 25 -1.55 0.82 9.56
N VAL A 26 -1.95 -0.17 8.79
CA VAL A 26 -2.67 0.00 7.52
C VAL A 26 -3.89 -0.90 7.50
N PHE A 27 -4.91 -0.47 6.75
CA PHE A 27 -6.11 -1.29 6.47
C PHE A 27 -6.82 -1.82 7.72
N GLY A 28 -6.78 -1.06 8.82
CA GLY A 28 -7.45 -1.42 10.07
C GLY A 28 -6.98 -2.73 10.69
N GLY A 29 -5.82 -3.25 10.28
CA GLY A 29 -5.24 -4.47 10.81
C GLY A 29 -5.84 -5.76 10.25
N SER A 30 -6.83 -5.69 9.34
CA SER A 30 -7.58 -6.85 8.87
C SER A 30 -7.35 -7.18 7.39
N TYR A 31 -6.30 -6.66 6.79
CA TYR A 31 -6.02 -6.88 5.36
C TYR A 31 -5.83 -8.36 5.03
N PHE A 32 -4.99 -9.04 5.81
CA PHE A 32 -4.75 -10.47 5.65
C PHE A 32 -5.43 -11.28 6.74
N SER A 33 -6.03 -12.41 6.36
CA SER A 33 -6.51 -13.40 7.31
C SER A 33 -5.33 -14.16 7.95
N LYS A 34 -5.59 -14.88 9.02
CA LYS A 34 -4.58 -15.74 9.68
C LYS A 34 -3.92 -16.72 8.70
N LYS A 35 -4.71 -17.24 7.76
CA LYS A 35 -4.20 -18.15 6.72
C LYS A 35 -3.32 -17.44 5.72
N GLN A 36 -3.73 -16.25 5.28
CA GLN A 36 -3.00 -15.47 4.27
C GLN A 36 -1.65 -14.96 4.77
N ILE A 37 -1.55 -14.65 6.07
CA ILE A 37 -0.30 -14.22 6.71
C ILE A 37 0.82 -15.25 6.51
N LYS A 38 0.48 -16.53 6.49
CA LYS A 38 1.46 -17.63 6.37
C LYS A 38 2.25 -17.63 5.06
N GLU A 39 1.76 -16.92 4.06
CA GLU A 39 2.46 -16.79 2.77
C GLU A 39 3.76 -16.00 2.89
N PHE A 40 3.87 -15.12 3.88
CA PHE A 40 4.95 -14.13 3.99
C PHE A 40 5.87 -14.41 5.19
N PRO A 41 7.07 -13.81 5.23
CA PRO A 41 7.97 -13.99 6.37
C PRO A 41 7.31 -13.62 7.70
N LYS A 42 7.49 -14.44 8.71
CA LYS A 42 6.92 -14.22 10.05
C LYS A 42 7.35 -12.87 10.63
N SER A 43 8.57 -12.43 10.32
CA SER A 43 9.12 -11.17 10.81
C SER A 43 8.30 -9.96 10.39
N TRP A 44 7.59 -10.05 9.26
CA TRP A 44 6.73 -8.95 8.79
C TRP A 44 5.56 -8.69 9.75
N PHE A 45 5.16 -9.69 10.52
CA PHE A 45 3.96 -9.62 11.36
C PHE A 45 4.28 -9.60 12.85
N SER A 46 5.56 -9.72 13.25
CA SER A 46 5.93 -9.82 14.66
C SER A 46 5.56 -8.57 15.47
N LYS A 47 5.58 -7.39 14.83
CA LYS A 47 5.19 -6.11 15.44
C LYS A 47 4.04 -5.43 14.67
N ALA A 48 3.39 -6.16 13.77
CA ALA A 48 2.30 -5.63 12.96
C ALA A 48 1.07 -5.36 13.82
N LYS A 49 0.32 -4.35 13.44
CA LYS A 49 -0.97 -4.02 14.06
C LYS A 49 -2.06 -4.82 13.35
N LEU A 50 -2.51 -5.90 13.99
CA LEU A 50 -3.44 -6.86 13.39
C LEU A 50 -4.74 -6.94 14.18
N SER A 51 -5.83 -7.19 13.46
CA SER A 51 -7.17 -7.38 14.02
C SER A 51 -7.96 -8.35 13.12
N GLU A 52 -8.90 -9.08 13.70
CA GLU A 52 -9.79 -9.96 12.91
C GLU A 52 -10.78 -9.14 12.10
N LYS A 53 -11.21 -8.00 12.62
CA LYS A 53 -12.13 -7.06 11.97
C LYS A 53 -11.42 -5.73 11.76
N PHE A 54 -11.88 -4.96 10.78
CA PHE A 54 -11.36 -3.62 10.54
C PHE A 54 -11.48 -2.77 11.82
N ASP A 55 -10.34 -2.28 12.29
CA ASP A 55 -10.26 -1.41 13.46
C ASP A 55 -9.50 -0.14 13.08
N VAL A 56 -10.23 0.95 12.90
CA VAL A 56 -9.66 2.23 12.49
C VAL A 56 -8.61 2.77 13.47
N THR A 57 -8.70 2.39 14.74
CA THR A 57 -7.73 2.84 15.75
C THR A 57 -6.34 2.24 15.54
N LEU A 58 -6.24 1.16 14.77
CA LEU A 58 -4.96 0.54 14.42
C LEU A 58 -4.26 1.26 13.26
N ASN A 59 -5.00 2.03 12.46
CA ASN A 59 -4.38 2.83 11.40
C ASN A 59 -3.48 3.90 12.02
N ARG A 60 -2.33 4.15 11.40
CA ARG A 60 -1.37 5.12 11.93
C ARG A 60 -2.01 6.49 12.19
N PHE A 61 -2.88 6.93 11.29
CA PHE A 61 -3.54 8.25 11.38
C PHE A 61 -4.96 8.17 11.93
N LYS A 62 -5.38 7.01 12.44
CA LYS A 62 -6.68 6.81 13.11
C LYS A 62 -7.87 7.18 12.22
N ILE A 63 -7.75 6.99 10.92
CA ILE A 63 -8.77 7.32 9.94
C ILE A 63 -8.79 6.26 8.84
N LYS A 64 -9.98 5.98 8.31
CA LYS A 64 -10.13 5.10 7.15
C LYS A 64 -9.78 5.87 5.89
N SER A 65 -9.02 5.26 5.01
CA SER A 65 -8.62 5.88 3.75
C SER A 65 -8.64 4.86 2.60
N GLY A 66 -8.95 5.35 1.42
CA GLY A 66 -9.04 4.54 0.21
C GLY A 66 -10.42 3.95 0.00
N LEU A 67 -10.60 3.31 -1.15
CA LEU A 67 -11.83 2.62 -1.53
C LEU A 67 -11.87 1.23 -0.93
N SER A 68 -13.08 0.70 -0.72
CA SER A 68 -13.26 -0.68 -0.30
C SER A 68 -12.83 -1.65 -1.41
N ARG A 69 -12.56 -2.90 -1.03
CA ARG A 69 -12.25 -3.96 -2.00
C ARG A 69 -13.37 -4.13 -3.03
N GLU A 70 -14.62 -4.03 -2.58
CA GLU A 70 -15.80 -4.14 -3.46
C GLU A 70 -15.83 -3.03 -4.51
N GLU A 71 -15.51 -1.80 -4.12
CA GLU A 71 -15.41 -0.66 -5.04
C GLU A 71 -14.27 -0.86 -6.04
N TRP A 72 -13.14 -1.39 -5.61
CA TRP A 72 -12.00 -1.69 -6.48
C TRP A 72 -12.36 -2.77 -7.50
N ILE A 73 -13.12 -3.79 -7.09
CA ILE A 73 -13.60 -4.86 -7.98
C ILE A 73 -14.51 -4.27 -9.05
N LYS A 74 -15.46 -3.41 -8.65
CA LYS A 74 -16.39 -2.75 -9.59
C LYS A 74 -15.66 -1.91 -10.63
N LYS A 75 -14.54 -1.29 -10.25
CA LYS A 75 -13.74 -0.46 -11.16
C LYS A 75 -12.76 -1.28 -12.02
N GLY A 76 -12.72 -2.61 -11.83
CA GLY A 76 -11.83 -3.47 -12.58
C GLY A 76 -10.36 -3.32 -12.18
N TRP A 77 -10.09 -2.86 -10.97
CA TRP A 77 -8.72 -2.60 -10.49
C TRP A 77 -8.08 -3.77 -9.76
N ILE A 78 -8.82 -4.85 -9.55
CA ILE A 78 -8.35 -6.04 -8.84
C ILE A 78 -7.98 -7.12 -9.84
N PHE A 79 -6.78 -7.64 -9.73
CA PHE A 79 -6.34 -8.80 -10.50
C PHE A 79 -6.67 -10.08 -9.74
N LYS A 80 -7.05 -11.14 -10.46
CA LYS A 80 -7.32 -12.45 -9.86
C LYS A 80 -6.10 -13.02 -9.14
N GLU A 81 -4.90 -12.68 -9.61
CA GLU A 81 -3.63 -13.11 -9.00
C GLU A 81 -3.43 -12.49 -7.63
N ASP A 82 -3.99 -11.29 -7.40
CA ASP A 82 -3.88 -10.56 -6.15
C ASP A 82 -5.27 -10.05 -5.73
N PRO A 83 -6.15 -10.95 -5.29
CA PRO A 83 -7.57 -10.59 -5.07
C PRO A 83 -7.79 -9.58 -3.94
N LEU A 84 -6.81 -9.35 -3.08
CA LEU A 84 -6.90 -8.35 -2.02
C LEU A 84 -6.48 -6.95 -2.48
N GLY A 85 -5.81 -6.83 -3.64
CA GLY A 85 -5.48 -5.55 -4.22
C GLY A 85 -3.99 -5.24 -4.26
N TRP A 86 -3.68 -3.93 -4.40
CA TRP A 86 -2.31 -3.46 -4.63
C TRP A 86 -1.32 -3.88 -3.54
N PHE A 87 -1.72 -3.78 -2.27
CA PHE A 87 -0.80 -4.12 -1.18
C PHE A 87 -0.42 -5.60 -1.19
N GLN A 88 -1.36 -6.49 -1.51
CA GLN A 88 -1.04 -7.92 -1.68
C GLN A 88 -0.05 -8.13 -2.82
N TRP A 89 -0.25 -7.44 -3.94
CA TRP A 89 0.72 -7.45 -5.04
C TRP A 89 2.09 -6.97 -4.55
N TYR A 90 2.13 -5.86 -3.81
CA TYR A 90 3.37 -5.27 -3.32
C TYR A 90 4.12 -6.24 -2.39
N CYS A 91 3.41 -6.89 -1.48
CA CYS A 91 4.00 -7.89 -0.59
C CYS A 91 4.63 -9.03 -1.37
N ARG A 92 3.94 -9.54 -2.37
CA ARG A 92 4.43 -10.63 -3.22
C ARG A 92 5.61 -10.17 -4.09
N TYR A 93 5.54 -8.96 -4.60
CA TYR A 93 6.65 -8.33 -5.33
C TYR A 93 7.91 -8.26 -4.45
N LYS A 94 7.78 -7.77 -3.25
CA LYS A 94 8.91 -7.67 -2.30
C LYS A 94 9.42 -9.05 -1.89
N ASN A 95 8.57 -10.05 -1.92
CA ASN A 95 8.94 -11.44 -1.64
C ASN A 95 9.53 -12.17 -2.85
N GLY A 96 9.73 -11.45 -3.95
CA GLY A 96 10.47 -11.94 -5.13
C GLY A 96 9.65 -12.28 -6.36
N ARG A 97 8.31 -12.21 -6.28
CA ARG A 97 7.46 -12.56 -7.43
C ARG A 97 7.55 -11.50 -8.54
N ARG A 98 7.60 -11.94 -9.78
CA ARG A 98 7.57 -11.05 -10.96
C ARG A 98 6.58 -11.57 -11.99
N ILE A 99 5.57 -10.76 -12.30
CA ILE A 99 4.60 -11.00 -13.38
C ILE A 99 4.57 -9.70 -14.19
N GLN A 100 5.32 -9.65 -15.27
CA GLN A 100 5.64 -8.42 -15.99
C GLN A 100 4.42 -7.56 -16.34
N ASN A 101 3.36 -8.17 -16.88
CA ASN A 101 2.16 -7.42 -17.28
C ASN A 101 1.44 -6.79 -16.09
N ILE A 102 1.36 -7.50 -14.97
CA ILE A 102 0.72 -7.01 -13.75
C ILE A 102 1.60 -5.98 -13.07
N ASP A 103 2.88 -6.27 -12.94
CA ASP A 103 3.85 -5.36 -12.30
C ASP A 103 3.85 -4.00 -12.98
N GLN A 104 3.83 -3.98 -14.31
CA GLN A 104 3.83 -2.73 -15.07
C GLN A 104 2.61 -1.87 -14.70
N ILE A 105 1.42 -2.47 -14.61
CA ILE A 105 0.20 -1.76 -14.27
C ILE A 105 0.23 -1.27 -12.82
N GLN A 106 0.66 -2.14 -11.90
CA GLN A 106 0.69 -1.80 -10.47
C GLN A 106 1.73 -0.73 -10.15
N ILE A 107 2.88 -0.77 -10.80
CA ILE A 107 3.90 0.27 -10.65
C ILE A 107 3.40 1.59 -11.23
N GLN A 108 2.72 1.56 -12.38
CA GLN A 108 2.15 2.77 -12.98
C GLN A 108 1.11 3.41 -12.05
N ARG A 109 0.28 2.60 -11.41
CA ARG A 109 -0.67 3.11 -10.39
C ARG A 109 0.05 3.76 -9.23
N TRP A 110 1.14 3.15 -8.77
CA TRP A 110 1.97 3.70 -7.71
C TRP A 110 2.57 5.06 -8.13
N LEU A 111 3.09 5.15 -9.34
CA LEU A 111 3.63 6.42 -9.88
C LEU A 111 2.54 7.49 -9.93
N ASN A 112 1.34 7.15 -10.37
CA ASN A 112 0.21 8.09 -10.43
C ASN A 112 -0.21 8.57 -9.06
N PHE A 113 0.08 7.82 -8.00
CA PHE A 113 -0.28 8.16 -6.62
C PHE A 113 0.56 9.31 -6.06
N THR A 114 1.64 9.71 -6.73
CA THR A 114 2.47 10.86 -6.33
C THR A 114 1.68 12.16 -6.23
N ARG A 115 0.54 12.27 -6.93
CA ARG A 115 -0.34 13.45 -6.83
C ARG A 115 -0.80 13.72 -5.40
N HIS A 116 -0.99 12.68 -4.60
CA HIS A 116 -1.39 12.81 -3.20
C HIS A 116 -0.23 13.29 -2.33
N VAL A 117 0.99 12.84 -2.62
CA VAL A 117 2.20 13.33 -1.95
C VAL A 117 2.37 14.82 -2.23
N LYS A 118 2.24 15.22 -3.49
CA LYS A 118 2.34 16.63 -3.91
C LYS A 118 1.27 17.49 -3.25
N ALA A 119 0.04 16.97 -3.12
CA ALA A 119 -1.05 17.70 -2.48
C ALA A 119 -0.77 17.97 -1.00
N ILE A 120 -0.19 17.01 -0.29
CA ILE A 120 0.21 17.18 1.11
C ILE A 120 1.30 18.26 1.21
N LYS A 121 2.34 18.15 0.39
CA LYS A 121 3.45 19.12 0.41
C LYS A 121 3.00 20.53 0.08
N LYS A 122 2.02 20.67 -0.82
CA LYS A 122 1.49 21.98 -1.22
C LYS A 122 0.62 22.62 -0.15
N ASN A 123 -0.16 21.83 0.59
CA ASN A 123 -1.24 22.32 1.45
C ASN A 123 -0.95 22.19 2.94
N CYS A 124 0.12 21.52 3.33
CA CYS A 124 0.48 21.29 4.73
C CYS A 124 1.88 21.81 5.01
N GLU A 125 2.08 22.27 6.24
CA GLU A 125 3.44 22.53 6.72
C GLU A 125 4.15 21.21 6.95
N GLU A 126 5.45 21.18 6.73
CA GLU A 126 6.27 20.00 6.92
C GLU A 126 6.13 19.49 8.35
N GLY A 127 5.80 18.21 8.47
CA GLY A 127 5.68 17.54 9.76
C GLY A 127 4.35 17.76 10.49
N ASP A 128 3.41 18.52 9.93
CA ASP A 128 2.08 18.65 10.51
C ASP A 128 1.24 17.42 10.17
N LEU A 129 1.30 16.40 11.01
CA LEU A 129 0.67 15.11 10.78
C LEU A 129 -0.86 15.12 10.91
N PHE A 130 -1.45 16.17 11.46
CA PHE A 130 -2.91 16.33 11.51
C PHE A 130 -3.46 16.93 10.21
N CYS A 131 -2.62 17.61 9.44
CA CYS A 131 -3.00 18.16 8.16
C CYS A 131 -3.20 17.03 7.14
N ARG A 132 -4.39 16.95 6.55
CA ARG A 132 -4.73 15.95 5.52
C ARG A 132 -4.49 14.50 5.94
N ARG A 133 -4.95 14.15 7.14
CA ARG A 133 -4.73 12.81 7.72
C ARG A 133 -5.20 11.67 6.81
N ARG A 134 -6.34 11.84 6.13
CA ARG A 134 -6.86 10.81 5.21
C ARG A 134 -5.91 10.58 4.05
N GLN A 135 -5.38 11.66 3.46
CA GLN A 135 -4.39 11.56 2.40
C GLN A 135 -3.08 10.95 2.90
N ARG A 136 -2.65 11.30 4.11
CA ARG A 136 -1.45 10.70 4.72
C ARG A 136 -1.62 9.20 4.93
N GLN A 137 -2.78 8.77 5.42
CA GLN A 137 -3.07 7.33 5.55
C GLN A 137 -3.07 6.66 4.18
N ALA A 138 -3.62 7.32 3.15
CA ALA A 138 -3.66 6.79 1.79
C ALA A 138 -2.24 6.57 1.23
N ILE A 139 -1.35 7.56 1.34
CA ILE A 139 0.01 7.40 0.81
C ILE A 139 0.81 6.36 1.61
N LEU A 140 0.57 6.25 2.92
CA LEU A 140 1.15 5.17 3.72
C LEU A 140 0.75 3.80 3.16
N GLN A 141 -0.51 3.63 2.80
CA GLN A 141 -1.04 2.38 2.25
C GLN A 141 -0.51 2.07 0.84
N TRP A 142 0.18 3.02 0.22
CA TRP A 142 0.82 2.88 -1.09
C TRP A 142 2.36 2.96 -1.00
N ALA A 143 2.92 2.68 0.14
CA ALA A 143 4.37 2.63 0.38
C ALA A 143 5.10 3.95 0.18
N TYR A 144 4.42 5.08 0.36
CA TYR A 144 5.07 6.39 0.45
C TYR A 144 5.23 6.81 1.90
N ASN A 145 6.30 7.55 2.20
CA ASN A 145 6.51 8.12 3.52
C ASN A 145 5.41 9.14 3.85
N PRO A 146 4.56 8.89 4.86
CA PRO A 146 3.48 9.82 5.21
C PRO A 146 3.89 10.93 6.16
N PHE A 147 5.14 10.94 6.61
CA PHE A 147 5.64 11.87 7.64
C PHE A 147 6.33 13.09 7.02
N ILE A 148 5.90 13.50 5.87
CA ILE A 148 6.40 14.65 5.14
C ILE A 148 5.78 15.97 5.60
#